data_b3df180c44f3bef615a99cc8c273bc2d
#
_entry.id   b3df180c44f3bef615a99cc8c273bc2d
#
_cell.length_a   1.000
_cell.length_b   1.000
_cell.length_c   1.000
_cell.angle_alpha   90.00
_cell.angle_beta   90.00
_cell.angle_gamma   90.00
#
_symmetry.space_group_name_H-M   'P 1'
#
loop_
_entity.id
_entity.type
_entity.pdbx_description
1 polymer ?
#
loop_
_entity_poly.entity_id
_entity_poly.type
_entity_poly.pdbx_seq_one_letter_code
_entity_poly.pdbx_strand_id
1 'polypeptide(L)'
;MRVSKQVVQKLRLFSKILASNLLLIGSVYADSIGDIREHIGSAALERQSGQTEIVKDGSVPDVQMNDTAITGQGRMLIEFLDEEELSLTEHTEIYIDEVYYDPDPSKSKMAMRMVLGTARFTSGTGAKIDKANIDIRTPTAQIGIRGTDFTTTIDEIGRTTLVLLPDEKTGKSSGEITITNAGGTITLSRAWQTTVVSSYDKIPQTTAVIKGITLRQIDNMFIVNPPKEVKEVKNEEEGINCLLYTSPSPRD
;
A
#
# COMPACT_ATOMS: atom_id res chain seq x y z
N MET A 1 -52.62 50.32 -16.46
CA MET A 1 -51.17 50.21 -16.79
C MET A 1 -50.97 48.91 -17.55
N ARG A 2 -50.78 48.96 -18.91
CA ARG A 2 -50.65 47.77 -19.75
C ARG A 2 -49.16 47.42 -19.86
N VAL A 3 -48.73 46.35 -19.18
CA VAL A 3 -47.38 45.82 -19.35
C VAL A 3 -47.26 45.21 -20.74
N SER A 4 -46.29 45.69 -21.53
CA SER A 4 -46.13 45.36 -22.95
C SER A 4 -45.75 43.85 -23.07
N LYS A 5 -46.39 43.17 -24.00
CA LYS A 5 -46.15 41.72 -24.31
C LYS A 5 -44.65 41.39 -24.54
N GLN A 6 -43.87 42.39 -24.97
CA GLN A 6 -42.42 42.23 -25.23
C GLN A 6 -41.62 42.06 -23.93
N VAL A 7 -42.01 42.65 -22.80
CA VAL A 7 -41.32 42.49 -21.51
C VAL A 7 -41.53 41.11 -20.96
N VAL A 8 -42.71 40.55 -21.08
CA VAL A 8 -43.04 39.19 -20.64
C VAL A 8 -42.31 38.14 -21.48
N GLN A 9 -42.11 38.39 -22.77
CA GLN A 9 -41.41 37.46 -23.68
C GLN A 9 -39.89 37.45 -23.40
N LYS A 10 -39.29 38.62 -23.12
CA LYS A 10 -37.87 38.69 -22.68
C LYS A 10 -37.62 38.02 -21.34
N LEU A 11 -38.56 38.16 -20.38
CA LEU A 11 -38.43 37.50 -19.07
C LEU A 11 -38.51 35.95 -19.19
N ARG A 12 -39.35 35.41 -20.11
CA ARG A 12 -39.45 33.98 -20.39
C ARG A 12 -38.22 33.43 -21.08
N LEU A 13 -37.53 34.20 -21.94
CA LEU A 13 -36.29 33.83 -22.59
C LEU A 13 -35.12 33.76 -21.56
N PHE A 14 -35.03 34.75 -20.67
CA PHE A 14 -34.01 34.77 -19.59
C PHE A 14 -34.18 33.61 -18.61
N SER A 15 -35.42 33.27 -18.26
CA SER A 15 -35.73 32.12 -17.39
C SER A 15 -35.32 30.77 -18.04
N LYS A 16 -35.43 30.64 -19.37
CA LYS A 16 -35.02 29.40 -20.07
C LYS A 16 -33.50 29.28 -20.22
N ILE A 17 -32.80 30.40 -20.35
CA ILE A 17 -31.31 30.40 -20.40
C ILE A 17 -30.71 30.16 -19.04
N LEU A 18 -31.32 30.64 -17.96
CA LEU A 18 -30.84 30.35 -16.58
C LEU A 18 -31.11 28.90 -16.14
N ALA A 19 -32.17 28.26 -16.66
CA ALA A 19 -32.45 26.85 -16.38
C ALA A 19 -31.60 25.85 -17.18
N SER A 20 -30.93 26.30 -18.25
CA SER A 20 -30.10 25.43 -19.10
C SER A 20 -28.65 25.31 -18.62
N ASN A 21 -28.20 26.14 -17.65
CA ASN A 21 -26.84 26.09 -17.11
C ASN A 21 -26.73 25.40 -15.74
N LEU A 22 -27.81 24.79 -15.26
CA LEU A 22 -27.81 24.01 -14.04
C LEU A 22 -27.95 22.54 -14.44
N LEU A 23 -26.86 21.86 -14.68
CA LEU A 23 -26.72 20.40 -14.66
C LEU A 23 -25.65 19.93 -15.65
N LEU A 24 -24.42 20.15 -15.33
CA LEU A 24 -23.35 19.23 -15.72
C LEU A 24 -22.22 19.36 -14.66
N ILE A 25 -22.60 19.17 -13.38
CA ILE A 25 -21.63 18.66 -12.43
C ILE A 25 -21.63 17.15 -12.72
N GLY A 26 -20.96 16.76 -13.80
CA GLY A 26 -20.56 15.39 -13.99
C GLY A 26 -19.69 15.04 -12.80
N SER A 27 -20.16 14.14 -11.93
CA SER A 27 -19.30 13.48 -10.96
C SER A 27 -18.21 12.81 -11.80
N VAL A 28 -17.02 13.38 -11.80
CA VAL A 28 -15.84 12.67 -12.27
C VAL A 28 -15.66 11.55 -11.23
N TYR A 29 -16.23 10.40 -11.53
CA TYR A 29 -15.85 9.18 -10.82
C TYR A 29 -14.40 8.93 -11.22
N ALA A 30 -13.49 9.08 -10.28
CA ALA A 30 -12.14 8.58 -10.48
C ALA A 30 -12.26 7.06 -10.64
N ASP A 31 -11.64 6.51 -11.67
CA ASP A 31 -11.66 5.07 -11.90
C ASP A 31 -10.94 4.37 -10.74
N SER A 32 -11.53 3.29 -10.22
CA SER A 32 -10.88 2.43 -9.24
C SER A 32 -9.64 1.78 -9.87
N ILE A 33 -8.55 1.80 -9.13
CA ILE A 33 -7.28 1.16 -9.51
C ILE A 33 -6.99 -0.10 -8.71
N GLY A 34 -7.82 -0.39 -7.71
CA GLY A 34 -7.73 -1.52 -6.81
C GLY A 34 -8.73 -1.40 -5.69
N ASP A 35 -8.70 -2.33 -4.75
CA ASP A 35 -9.60 -2.40 -3.60
C ASP A 35 -8.83 -2.72 -2.31
N ILE A 36 -9.32 -2.23 -1.16
CA ILE A 36 -8.88 -2.74 0.13
C ILE A 36 -9.60 -4.07 0.36
N ARG A 37 -8.85 -5.17 0.24
CA ARG A 37 -9.39 -6.53 0.41
C ARG A 37 -9.61 -6.90 1.85
N GLU A 38 -8.66 -6.54 2.69
CA GLU A 38 -8.66 -6.89 4.10
C GLU A 38 -8.08 -5.76 4.93
N HIS A 39 -8.58 -5.59 6.13
CA HIS A 39 -7.97 -4.74 7.15
C HIS A 39 -8.27 -5.27 8.55
N ILE A 40 -7.46 -4.89 9.51
CA ILE A 40 -7.68 -5.07 10.93
C ILE A 40 -7.23 -3.81 11.67
N GLY A 41 -7.99 -3.43 12.70
CA GLY A 41 -7.71 -2.21 13.45
C GLY A 41 -8.06 -0.94 12.68
N SER A 42 -7.31 0.14 12.88
CA SER A 42 -7.60 1.43 12.26
C SER A 42 -6.90 1.56 10.90
N ALA A 43 -7.70 1.82 9.87
CA ALA A 43 -7.27 2.07 8.51
C ALA A 43 -8.13 3.15 7.87
N ALA A 44 -7.55 3.95 7.00
CA ALA A 44 -8.24 5.03 6.29
C ALA A 44 -7.64 5.27 4.90
N LEU A 45 -8.45 5.81 4.00
CA LEU A 45 -8.02 6.42 2.75
C LEU A 45 -8.25 7.93 2.83
N GLU A 46 -7.21 8.71 2.61
CA GLU A 46 -7.34 10.14 2.38
C GLU A 46 -7.43 10.36 0.87
N ARG A 47 -8.58 10.84 0.44
CA ARG A 47 -8.89 11.08 -0.96
C ARG A 47 -8.22 12.35 -1.47
N GLN A 48 -7.96 12.45 -2.76
CA GLN A 48 -7.44 13.68 -3.39
C GLN A 48 -8.25 14.94 -3.05
N SER A 49 -9.55 14.78 -2.78
CA SER A 49 -10.44 15.88 -2.34
C SER A 49 -10.13 16.40 -0.94
N GLY A 50 -9.25 15.76 -0.17
CA GLY A 50 -9.01 16.00 1.25
C GLY A 50 -10.03 15.34 2.19
N GLN A 51 -10.95 14.53 1.65
CA GLN A 51 -11.88 13.75 2.46
C GLN A 51 -11.19 12.49 2.98
N THR A 52 -11.29 12.24 4.29
CA THR A 52 -10.82 10.99 4.90
C THR A 52 -11.96 9.98 4.96
N GLU A 53 -11.76 8.82 4.35
CA GLU A 53 -12.65 7.67 4.41
C GLU A 53 -12.09 6.63 5.36
N ILE A 54 -12.77 6.40 6.48
CA ILE A 54 -12.38 5.35 7.45
C ILE A 54 -12.84 4.00 6.90
N VAL A 55 -11.92 3.05 6.81
CA VAL A 55 -12.20 1.68 6.40
C VAL A 55 -12.96 0.98 7.52
N LYS A 56 -14.15 0.47 7.22
CA LYS A 56 -15.03 -0.21 8.18
C LYS A 56 -14.96 -1.72 8.01
N ASP A 57 -15.11 -2.45 9.10
CA ASP A 57 -15.15 -3.91 9.08
C ASP A 57 -16.19 -4.43 8.07
N GLY A 58 -15.75 -5.34 7.21
CA GLY A 58 -16.56 -5.92 6.15
C GLY A 58 -16.85 -5.01 4.95
N SER A 59 -16.28 -3.80 4.90
CA SER A 59 -16.29 -2.98 3.69
C SER A 59 -15.09 -3.32 2.80
N VAL A 60 -15.27 -3.13 1.49
CA VAL A 60 -14.23 -3.25 0.47
C VAL A 60 -14.18 -1.91 -0.29
N PRO A 61 -13.56 -0.87 0.30
CA PRO A 61 -13.47 0.42 -0.36
C PRO A 61 -12.57 0.33 -1.58
N ASP A 62 -13.00 1.01 -2.66
CA ASP A 62 -12.17 1.21 -3.84
C ASP A 62 -10.97 2.13 -3.51
N VAL A 63 -9.85 1.85 -4.15
CA VAL A 63 -8.65 2.69 -4.12
C VAL A 63 -8.56 3.45 -5.43
N GLN A 64 -8.25 4.74 -5.35
CA GLN A 64 -8.20 5.65 -6.49
C GLN A 64 -6.82 6.28 -6.63
N MET A 65 -6.53 6.77 -7.83
CA MET A 65 -5.33 7.60 -8.07
C MET A 65 -5.33 8.82 -7.16
N ASN A 66 -4.16 9.15 -6.63
CA ASN A 66 -3.93 10.24 -5.68
C ASN A 66 -4.56 10.04 -4.29
N ASP A 67 -4.95 8.82 -3.95
CA ASP A 67 -5.29 8.48 -2.57
C ASP A 67 -4.03 8.29 -1.72
N THR A 68 -4.17 8.60 -0.42
CA THR A 68 -3.19 8.19 0.60
C THR A 68 -3.79 7.08 1.45
N ALA A 69 -3.15 5.92 1.45
CA ALA A 69 -3.50 4.81 2.33
C ALA A 69 -2.77 4.96 3.67
N ILE A 70 -3.53 4.94 4.76
CA ILE A 70 -3.03 5.20 6.11
C ILE A 70 -3.49 4.08 7.05
N THR A 71 -2.57 3.52 7.80
CA THR A 71 -2.88 2.63 8.92
C THR A 71 -2.49 3.30 10.24
N GLY A 72 -3.35 3.19 11.24
CA GLY A 72 -3.02 3.52 12.61
C GLY A 72 -2.51 2.27 13.36
N GLN A 73 -3.15 1.92 14.47
CA GLN A 73 -2.93 0.62 15.11
C GLN A 73 -3.71 -0.46 14.35
N GLY A 74 -3.18 -0.86 13.19
CA GLY A 74 -3.87 -1.76 12.29
C GLY A 74 -3.02 -2.18 11.10
N ARG A 75 -3.60 -3.01 10.24
CA ARG A 75 -2.99 -3.52 9.01
C ARG A 75 -3.99 -3.44 7.88
N MET A 76 -3.51 -3.34 6.66
CA MET A 76 -4.33 -3.21 5.46
C MET A 76 -3.70 -4.00 4.31
N LEU A 77 -4.53 -4.67 3.53
CA LEU A 77 -4.17 -5.30 2.27
C LEU A 77 -4.92 -4.61 1.14
N ILE A 78 -4.18 -4.02 0.23
CA ILE A 78 -4.67 -3.45 -1.03
C ILE A 78 -4.31 -4.43 -2.15
N GLU A 79 -5.30 -4.79 -2.96
CA GLU A 79 -5.11 -5.55 -4.20
C GLU A 79 -5.40 -4.64 -5.37
N PHE A 80 -4.43 -4.48 -6.26
CA PHE A 80 -4.56 -3.69 -7.48
C PHE A 80 -5.21 -4.52 -8.60
N LEU A 81 -5.69 -3.85 -9.66
CA LEU A 81 -6.39 -4.51 -10.77
C LEU A 81 -5.54 -5.49 -11.57
N ASP A 82 -4.24 -5.49 -11.41
CA ASP A 82 -3.28 -6.42 -12.01
C ASP A 82 -2.85 -7.55 -11.06
N GLU A 83 -3.59 -7.74 -9.97
CA GLU A 83 -3.32 -8.74 -8.93
C GLU A 83 -2.02 -8.47 -8.14
N GLU A 84 -1.46 -7.27 -8.24
CA GLU A 84 -0.39 -6.85 -7.33
C GLU A 84 -0.98 -6.55 -5.96
N GLU A 85 -0.24 -6.96 -4.92
CA GLU A 85 -0.65 -6.77 -3.54
C GLU A 85 0.28 -5.82 -2.81
N LEU A 86 -0.31 -4.90 -2.07
CA LEU A 86 0.37 -3.99 -1.16
C LEU A 86 -0.16 -4.20 0.25
N SER A 87 0.64 -4.83 1.10
CA SER A 87 0.31 -5.06 2.50
C SER A 87 0.99 -4.01 3.37
N LEU A 88 0.22 -3.35 4.23
CA LEU A 88 0.67 -2.31 5.15
C LEU A 88 0.57 -2.80 6.60
N THR A 89 1.64 -2.58 7.40
CA THR A 89 1.59 -2.79 8.85
C THR A 89 1.12 -1.55 9.58
N GLU A 90 1.20 -1.56 10.89
CA GLU A 90 0.82 -0.43 11.75
C GLU A 90 1.64 0.83 11.45
N HIS A 91 0.99 2.00 11.59
CA HIS A 91 1.60 3.32 11.41
C HIS A 91 2.29 3.50 10.06
N THR A 92 1.66 3.00 9.00
CA THR A 92 2.17 3.14 7.62
C THR A 92 1.36 4.18 6.86
N GLU A 93 2.07 5.01 6.08
CA GLU A 93 1.50 6.01 5.19
C GLU A 93 2.14 5.89 3.82
N ILE A 94 1.30 5.67 2.80
CA ILE A 94 1.71 5.55 1.40
C ILE A 94 0.75 6.32 0.50
N TYR A 95 1.30 7.16 -0.35
CA TYR A 95 0.57 7.93 -1.36
C TYR A 95 0.67 7.23 -2.71
N ILE A 96 -0.46 7.04 -3.39
CA ILE A 96 -0.57 6.40 -4.69
C ILE A 96 -0.60 7.49 -5.75
N ASP A 97 0.56 7.80 -6.35
CA ASP A 97 0.72 8.91 -7.29
C ASP A 97 0.02 8.65 -8.63
N GLU A 98 0.35 7.51 -9.25
CA GLU A 98 -0.13 7.16 -10.58
C GLU A 98 -0.27 5.65 -10.70
N VAL A 99 -1.41 5.18 -11.17
CA VAL A 99 -1.58 3.81 -11.66
C VAL A 99 -2.34 3.90 -12.96
N TYR A 100 -1.69 3.50 -14.04
CA TYR A 100 -2.25 3.54 -15.39
C TYR A 100 -2.08 2.21 -16.07
N TYR A 101 -3.19 1.62 -16.48
CA TYR A 101 -3.23 0.35 -17.19
C TYR A 101 -3.48 0.59 -18.68
N ASP A 102 -2.56 0.14 -19.52
CA ASP A 102 -2.67 0.15 -20.98
C ASP A 102 -2.86 -1.30 -21.48
N PRO A 103 -3.57 -1.53 -22.59
CA PRO A 103 -3.60 -2.84 -23.25
C PRO A 103 -2.22 -3.41 -23.59
N ASP A 104 -1.22 -2.53 -23.78
CA ASP A 104 0.19 -2.89 -23.90
C ASP A 104 0.87 -2.71 -22.52
N PRO A 105 1.23 -3.79 -21.81
CA PRO A 105 1.82 -3.72 -20.48
C PRO A 105 3.08 -2.84 -20.39
N SER A 106 3.81 -2.68 -21.49
CA SER A 106 5.01 -1.84 -21.55
C SER A 106 4.74 -0.34 -21.42
N LYS A 107 3.48 0.07 -21.60
CA LYS A 107 3.01 1.45 -21.44
C LYS A 107 2.29 1.69 -20.11
N SER A 108 1.89 0.62 -19.43
CA SER A 108 1.31 0.71 -18.10
C SER A 108 2.35 1.18 -17.09
N LYS A 109 1.89 1.89 -16.05
CA LYS A 109 2.77 2.50 -15.04
C LYS A 109 2.15 2.39 -13.66
N MET A 110 3.00 2.26 -12.66
CA MET A 110 2.65 2.42 -11.26
C MET A 110 3.69 3.27 -10.55
N ALA A 111 3.25 4.31 -9.86
CA ALA A 111 4.13 5.17 -9.07
C ALA A 111 3.51 5.41 -7.68
N MET A 112 4.30 5.25 -6.65
CA MET A 112 3.89 5.45 -5.26
C MET A 112 4.96 6.19 -4.48
N ARG A 113 4.55 6.88 -3.39
CA ARG A 113 5.44 7.49 -2.41
C ARG A 113 5.13 6.95 -1.03
N MET A 114 6.08 6.28 -0.43
CA MET A 114 5.98 5.83 0.94
C MET A 114 6.68 6.82 1.87
N VAL A 115 5.97 7.27 2.90
CA VAL A 115 6.42 8.32 3.82
C VAL A 115 6.94 7.74 5.11
N LEU A 116 6.24 6.77 5.68
CA LEU A 116 6.52 6.16 6.99
C LEU A 116 5.98 4.73 7.06
N GLY A 117 6.52 3.91 7.94
CA GLY A 117 6.00 2.61 8.31
C GLY A 117 6.64 1.45 7.55
N THR A 118 5.95 0.32 7.48
CA THR A 118 6.42 -0.89 6.81
C THR A 118 5.38 -1.41 5.83
N ALA A 119 5.81 -1.62 4.59
CA ALA A 119 5.01 -2.20 3.54
C ALA A 119 5.69 -3.45 2.95
N ARG A 120 4.87 -4.40 2.51
CA ARG A 120 5.27 -5.50 1.64
C ARG A 120 4.60 -5.32 0.30
N PHE A 121 5.38 -5.44 -0.74
CA PHE A 121 4.93 -5.41 -2.11
C PHE A 121 5.11 -6.79 -2.72
N THR A 122 4.03 -7.37 -3.23
CA THR A 122 4.02 -8.68 -3.87
C THR A 122 3.57 -8.50 -5.32
N SER A 123 4.42 -8.85 -6.26
CA SER A 123 4.06 -8.76 -7.68
C SER A 123 2.98 -9.75 -8.03
N GLY A 124 1.92 -9.27 -8.67
CA GLY A 124 0.83 -10.08 -9.19
C GLY A 124 1.26 -11.03 -10.30
N THR A 125 0.37 -11.97 -10.61
CA THR A 125 0.49 -12.89 -11.76
C THR A 125 -0.01 -12.25 -13.05
N GLY A 126 -0.81 -11.18 -12.94
CA GLY A 126 -1.34 -10.40 -14.04
C GLY A 126 -0.26 -9.55 -14.70
N ALA A 127 -0.03 -9.72 -15.98
CA ALA A 127 0.96 -8.93 -16.73
C ALA A 127 0.36 -7.63 -17.27
N LYS A 128 -0.34 -6.84 -16.43
CA LYS A 128 -0.93 -5.57 -16.85
C LYS A 128 0.07 -4.41 -16.85
N ILE A 129 1.10 -4.49 -16.02
CA ILE A 129 2.20 -3.52 -15.96
C ILE A 129 3.50 -4.25 -16.26
N ASP A 130 4.32 -3.71 -17.16
CA ASP A 130 5.70 -4.14 -17.26
C ASP A 130 6.42 -3.76 -15.95
N LYS A 131 6.96 -4.76 -15.27
CA LYS A 131 7.61 -4.63 -13.97
C LYS A 131 8.73 -3.58 -13.94
N ALA A 132 9.26 -3.19 -15.10
CA ALA A 132 10.22 -2.10 -15.23
C ALA A 132 9.58 -0.70 -15.03
N ASN A 133 8.25 -0.60 -15.06
CA ASN A 133 7.51 0.65 -14.96
C ASN A 133 6.90 0.90 -13.56
N ILE A 134 7.33 0.14 -12.55
CA ILE A 134 6.92 0.34 -11.15
C ILE A 134 8.01 1.14 -10.43
N ASP A 135 7.63 2.31 -9.93
CA ASP A 135 8.51 3.26 -9.23
C ASP A 135 7.95 3.55 -7.83
N ILE A 136 8.72 3.21 -6.80
CA ILE A 136 8.36 3.56 -5.42
C ILE A 136 9.39 4.55 -4.89
N ARG A 137 8.92 5.70 -4.43
CA ARG A 137 9.76 6.74 -3.84
C ARG A 137 9.65 6.74 -2.34
N THR A 138 10.79 6.91 -1.70
CA THR A 138 10.94 7.09 -0.26
C THR A 138 11.67 8.41 0.02
N PRO A 139 11.74 8.90 1.26
CA PRO A 139 12.49 10.11 1.57
C PRO A 139 13.97 10.05 1.19
N THR A 140 14.55 8.85 1.11
CA THR A 140 16.00 8.66 0.90
C THR A 140 16.38 7.95 -0.39
N ALA A 141 15.41 7.39 -1.12
CA ALA A 141 15.70 6.63 -2.34
C ALA A 141 14.51 6.53 -3.29
N GLN A 142 14.83 6.24 -4.55
CA GLN A 142 13.91 5.75 -5.57
C GLN A 142 14.16 4.26 -5.77
N ILE A 143 13.08 3.47 -5.77
CA ILE A 143 13.10 2.01 -5.84
C ILE A 143 12.46 1.60 -7.17
N GLY A 144 13.27 1.04 -8.06
CA GLY A 144 12.79 0.40 -9.30
C GLY A 144 12.68 -1.10 -9.09
N ILE A 145 11.59 -1.71 -9.57
CA ILE A 145 11.23 -3.10 -9.32
C ILE A 145 11.26 -3.88 -10.62
N ARG A 146 11.82 -5.09 -10.56
CA ARG A 146 11.74 -6.07 -11.63
C ARG A 146 11.21 -7.39 -11.09
N GLY A 147 9.87 -7.47 -10.97
CA GLY A 147 9.17 -8.71 -10.63
C GLY A 147 9.56 -9.31 -9.31
N THR A 148 9.23 -8.65 -8.19
CA THR A 148 9.74 -9.06 -6.89
C THR A 148 8.68 -9.06 -5.81
N ASP A 149 8.95 -9.86 -4.78
CA ASP A 149 8.36 -9.77 -3.46
C ASP A 149 9.40 -9.18 -2.53
N PHE A 150 9.07 -8.06 -1.85
CA PHE A 150 10.00 -7.39 -0.96
C PHE A 150 9.28 -6.62 0.14
N THR A 151 10.01 -6.33 1.20
CA THR A 151 9.56 -5.40 2.23
C THR A 151 10.39 -4.13 2.22
N THR A 152 9.72 -3.01 2.50
CA THR A 152 10.38 -1.74 2.75
C THR A 152 9.88 -1.16 4.07
N THR A 153 10.80 -0.63 4.87
CA THR A 153 10.51 0.03 6.13
C THR A 153 11.13 1.43 6.11
N ILE A 154 10.32 2.43 6.45
CA ILE A 154 10.78 3.81 6.63
C ILE A 154 10.56 4.18 8.09
N ASP A 155 11.63 4.56 8.76
CA ASP A 155 11.57 4.99 10.15
C ASP A 155 11.24 6.48 10.31
N GLU A 156 11.07 6.92 11.55
CA GLU A 156 10.69 8.30 11.89
C GLU A 156 11.70 9.36 11.44
N ILE A 157 12.94 8.99 11.14
CA ILE A 157 13.96 9.88 10.62
C ILE A 157 14.17 9.76 9.11
N GLY A 158 13.29 8.99 8.43
CA GLY A 158 13.24 8.83 6.99
C GLY A 158 14.22 7.80 6.42
N ARG A 159 14.95 7.03 7.25
CA ARG A 159 15.82 5.97 6.73
C ARG A 159 14.98 4.86 6.12
N THR A 160 15.40 4.42 4.94
CA THR A 160 14.72 3.34 4.21
C THR A 160 15.51 2.05 4.34
N THR A 161 14.89 1.00 4.83
CA THR A 161 15.40 -0.37 4.85
C THR A 161 14.64 -1.22 3.86
N LEU A 162 15.34 -1.96 2.99
CA LEU A 162 14.74 -2.85 2.01
C LEU A 162 15.24 -4.27 2.22
N VAL A 163 14.33 -5.24 2.06
CA VAL A 163 14.64 -6.68 2.09
C VAL A 163 14.00 -7.35 0.87
N LEU A 164 14.81 -7.92 -0.01
CA LEU A 164 14.33 -8.73 -1.13
C LEU A 164 13.96 -10.12 -0.62
N LEU A 165 12.68 -10.49 -0.76
CA LEU A 165 12.16 -11.76 -0.29
C LEU A 165 12.41 -12.88 -1.32
N PRO A 166 12.45 -14.14 -0.87
CA PRO A 166 12.48 -15.29 -1.77
C PRO A 166 11.12 -15.52 -2.42
N ASP A 167 11.11 -16.09 -3.60
CA ASP A 167 9.93 -16.71 -4.17
C ASP A 167 9.50 -17.92 -3.32
N GLU A 168 8.24 -17.99 -2.97
CA GLU A 168 7.69 -19.00 -2.05
C GLU A 168 7.91 -20.44 -2.53
N LYS A 169 7.80 -20.66 -3.84
CA LYS A 169 7.87 -22.02 -4.44
C LYS A 169 9.31 -22.50 -4.61
N THR A 170 10.22 -21.60 -4.97
CA THR A 170 11.59 -21.96 -5.35
C THR A 170 12.61 -21.66 -4.25
N GLY A 171 12.28 -20.80 -3.28
CA GLY A 171 13.20 -20.30 -2.26
C GLY A 171 14.36 -19.44 -2.83
N LYS A 172 14.36 -19.18 -4.13
CA LYS A 172 15.32 -18.31 -4.80
C LYS A 172 14.85 -16.85 -4.74
N SER A 173 15.66 -15.93 -5.25
CA SER A 173 15.21 -14.55 -5.41
C SER A 173 13.92 -14.47 -6.21
N SER A 174 12.94 -13.70 -5.72
CA SER A 174 11.69 -13.43 -6.44
C SER A 174 11.91 -12.49 -7.65
N GLY A 175 13.05 -11.79 -7.71
CA GLY A 175 13.37 -10.85 -8.80
C GLY A 175 14.56 -9.97 -8.45
N GLU A 176 14.52 -8.71 -8.89
CA GLU A 176 15.58 -7.73 -8.70
C GLU A 176 15.01 -6.38 -8.30
N ILE A 177 15.68 -5.68 -7.37
CA ILE A 177 15.35 -4.33 -6.94
C ILE A 177 16.55 -3.43 -7.17
N THR A 178 16.33 -2.31 -7.86
CA THR A 178 17.33 -1.25 -8.03
C THR A 178 17.00 -0.08 -7.12
N ILE A 179 17.95 0.32 -6.28
CA ILE A 179 17.79 1.41 -5.31
C ILE A 179 18.73 2.53 -5.73
N THR A 180 18.19 3.69 -6.04
CA THR A 180 18.93 4.86 -6.54
C THR A 180 18.67 6.09 -5.66
N ASN A 181 19.74 6.83 -5.36
CA ASN A 181 19.65 8.17 -4.77
C ASN A 181 20.78 9.05 -5.33
N ALA A 182 20.97 10.28 -4.80
CA ALA A 182 22.03 11.18 -5.24
C ALA A 182 23.44 10.64 -4.95
N GLY A 183 23.60 9.75 -3.97
CA GLY A 183 24.90 9.12 -3.65
C GLY A 183 25.29 7.97 -4.56
N GLY A 184 24.34 7.36 -5.28
CA GLY A 184 24.61 6.25 -6.19
C GLY A 184 23.46 5.25 -6.32
N THR A 185 23.76 4.13 -6.96
CA THR A 185 22.80 3.06 -7.24
C THR A 185 23.35 1.72 -6.74
N ILE A 186 22.49 0.91 -6.13
CA ILE A 186 22.77 -0.48 -5.80
C ILE A 186 21.63 -1.38 -6.26
N THR A 187 21.91 -2.67 -6.39
CA THR A 187 20.94 -3.69 -6.81
C THR A 187 20.90 -4.83 -5.81
N LEU A 188 19.68 -5.21 -5.40
CA LEU A 188 19.41 -6.44 -4.67
C LEU A 188 18.93 -7.49 -5.66
N SER A 189 19.59 -8.66 -5.70
CA SER A 189 19.28 -9.74 -6.66
C SER A 189 19.27 -11.14 -6.02
N ARG A 190 19.50 -11.22 -4.72
CA ARG A 190 19.50 -12.49 -3.97
C ARG A 190 18.45 -12.49 -2.89
N ALA A 191 17.80 -13.62 -2.69
CA ALA A 191 16.86 -13.83 -1.60
C ALA A 191 17.47 -13.40 -0.26
N TRP A 192 16.69 -12.70 0.58
CA TRP A 192 17.09 -12.14 1.87
C TRP A 192 18.19 -11.08 1.80
N GLN A 193 18.52 -10.59 0.63
CA GLN A 193 19.44 -9.47 0.49
C GLN A 193 18.76 -8.19 0.96
N THR A 194 19.47 -7.42 1.77
CA THR A 194 18.98 -6.18 2.38
C THR A 194 19.95 -5.04 2.21
N THR A 195 19.43 -3.83 2.26
CA THR A 195 20.21 -2.59 2.34
C THR A 195 19.50 -1.57 3.21
N VAL A 196 20.27 -0.61 3.71
CA VAL A 196 19.78 0.57 4.43
C VAL A 196 20.24 1.82 3.71
N VAL A 197 19.32 2.74 3.44
CA VAL A 197 19.57 4.05 2.87
C VAL A 197 19.32 5.10 3.95
N SER A 198 20.40 5.66 4.49
CA SER A 198 20.32 6.55 5.66
C SER A 198 19.95 7.98 5.31
N SER A 199 20.27 8.45 4.09
CA SER A 199 19.94 9.79 3.58
C SER A 199 20.04 9.81 2.07
N TYR A 200 19.39 10.81 1.45
CA TYR A 200 19.31 10.93 -0.01
C TYR A 200 20.64 11.17 -0.70
N ASP A 201 21.58 11.85 -0.03
CA ASP A 201 22.89 12.25 -0.55
C ASP A 201 24.01 11.23 -0.32
N LYS A 202 23.76 10.19 0.49
CA LYS A 202 24.75 9.15 0.79
C LYS A 202 24.47 7.90 -0.01
N ILE A 203 25.54 7.28 -0.50
CA ILE A 203 25.45 5.99 -1.18
C ILE A 203 24.74 4.97 -0.26
N PRO A 204 23.78 4.18 -0.79
CA PRO A 204 23.16 3.11 -0.03
C PRO A 204 24.22 2.17 0.59
N GLN A 205 23.95 1.66 1.77
CA GLN A 205 24.90 0.78 2.47
C GLN A 205 25.17 -0.48 1.66
N THR A 206 26.35 -1.06 1.87
CA THR A 206 26.70 -2.35 1.27
C THR A 206 25.66 -3.40 1.64
N THR A 207 25.23 -4.16 0.64
CA THR A 207 24.18 -5.18 0.82
C THR A 207 24.63 -6.30 1.75
N ALA A 208 23.75 -6.71 2.64
CA ALA A 208 23.91 -7.88 3.52
C ALA A 208 22.84 -8.94 3.19
N VAL A 209 23.03 -10.15 3.66
CA VAL A 209 22.02 -11.22 3.57
C VAL A 209 21.54 -11.55 4.98
N ILE A 210 20.26 -11.39 5.24
CA ILE A 210 19.64 -11.73 6.51
C ILE A 210 19.58 -13.26 6.64
N LYS A 211 19.93 -13.77 7.82
CA LYS A 211 19.87 -15.20 8.13
C LYS A 211 18.93 -15.46 9.31
N GLY A 212 18.29 -16.62 9.32
CA GLY A 212 17.45 -17.05 10.43
C GLY A 212 16.03 -16.50 10.42
N ILE A 213 15.61 -15.82 9.34
CA ILE A 213 14.23 -15.39 9.10
C ILE A 213 13.63 -16.27 8.00
N THR A 214 12.36 -16.61 8.14
CA THR A 214 11.58 -17.37 7.18
C THR A 214 10.47 -16.51 6.58
N LEU A 215 9.99 -16.86 5.38
CA LEU A 215 8.82 -16.17 4.78
C LEU A 215 7.62 -16.20 5.72
N ARG A 216 7.34 -17.34 6.37
CA ARG A 216 6.25 -17.45 7.33
C ARG A 216 6.33 -16.43 8.47
N GLN A 217 7.52 -16.06 8.92
CA GLN A 217 7.68 -14.99 9.92
C GLN A 217 7.36 -13.62 9.33
N ILE A 218 7.75 -13.38 8.09
CA ILE A 218 7.37 -12.15 7.37
C ILE A 218 5.86 -12.13 7.14
N ASP A 219 5.27 -13.21 6.61
CA ASP A 219 3.82 -13.31 6.38
C ASP A 219 3.04 -12.99 7.65
N ASN A 220 3.45 -13.52 8.80
CA ASN A 220 2.80 -13.27 10.09
C ASN A 220 2.79 -11.77 10.49
N MET A 221 3.73 -10.96 10.02
CA MET A 221 3.73 -9.51 10.26
C MET A 221 2.61 -8.80 9.49
N PHE A 222 2.19 -9.38 8.35
CA PHE A 222 1.21 -8.79 7.45
C PHE A 222 -0.17 -9.47 7.50
N ILE A 223 -0.34 -10.59 8.23
CA ILE A 223 -1.64 -11.27 8.35
C ILE A 223 -2.67 -10.30 8.92
N VAL A 224 -3.69 -10.03 8.14
CA VAL A 224 -4.85 -9.23 8.55
C VAL A 224 -5.89 -10.11 9.26
N ASN A 225 -6.18 -11.28 8.69
CA ASN A 225 -7.12 -12.25 9.26
C ASN A 225 -6.42 -13.59 9.48
N PRO A 226 -6.05 -13.96 10.72
CA PRO A 226 -5.43 -15.25 10.97
C PRO A 226 -6.42 -16.39 10.62
N PRO A 227 -5.93 -17.51 10.04
CA PRO A 227 -6.77 -18.65 9.69
C PRO A 227 -7.63 -19.12 10.87
N LYS A 228 -8.89 -19.49 10.63
CA LYS A 228 -9.82 -19.95 11.69
C LYS A 228 -9.30 -21.13 12.48
N GLU A 229 -8.50 -22.00 11.87
CA GLU A 229 -7.85 -23.15 12.50
C GLU A 229 -6.92 -22.76 13.66
N VAL A 230 -6.27 -21.58 13.57
CA VAL A 230 -5.43 -21.09 14.68
C VAL A 230 -6.26 -20.63 15.88
N LYS A 231 -7.55 -20.28 15.66
CA LYS A 231 -8.47 -19.90 16.74
C LYS A 231 -9.05 -21.13 17.47
N GLU A 232 -9.19 -22.26 16.79
CA GLU A 232 -9.71 -23.51 17.38
C GLU A 232 -8.65 -24.21 18.24
N VAL A 233 -7.39 -24.20 17.82
CA VAL A 233 -6.30 -24.80 18.62
C VAL A 233 -6.11 -24.10 19.97
N LYS A 234 -6.45 -22.80 20.08
CA LYS A 234 -6.42 -22.10 21.36
C LYS A 234 -7.53 -22.51 22.34
N ASN A 235 -8.63 -23.05 21.84
CA ASN A 235 -9.75 -23.46 22.67
C ASN A 235 -9.64 -24.92 23.17
N GLU A 236 -8.80 -25.73 22.55
CA GLU A 236 -8.55 -27.12 23.01
C GLU A 236 -7.42 -27.24 24.04
N GLU A 237 -6.54 -26.22 24.16
CA GLU A 237 -5.46 -26.22 25.16
C GLU A 237 -5.86 -25.72 26.55
N GLU A 238 -7.10 -25.26 26.77
CA GLU A 238 -7.60 -24.91 28.12
C GLU A 238 -7.78 -26.13 29.07
N GLY A 239 -7.48 -27.33 28.59
CA GLY A 239 -7.53 -28.57 29.38
C GLY A 239 -6.19 -29.04 29.99
N ILE A 240 -5.08 -28.41 29.68
CA ILE A 240 -3.79 -28.78 30.24
C ILE A 240 -3.42 -27.84 31.37
N ASN A 241 -3.56 -28.33 32.60
CA ASN A 241 -3.10 -27.70 33.82
C ASN A 241 -1.69 -27.11 33.64
N CYS A 242 -1.60 -25.81 33.65
CA CYS A 242 -0.36 -25.07 33.74
C CYS A 242 0.27 -25.38 35.11
N LEU A 243 1.23 -26.27 35.14
CA LEU A 243 2.06 -26.51 36.30
C LEU A 243 2.78 -25.19 36.65
N LEU A 244 2.34 -24.61 37.74
CA LEU A 244 2.92 -23.44 38.38
C LEU A 244 4.45 -23.60 38.53
N TYR A 245 5.16 -22.79 37.80
CA TYR A 245 6.58 -22.56 38.06
C TYR A 245 6.68 -21.68 39.31
N THR A 246 6.81 -22.30 40.45
CA THR A 246 7.15 -21.60 41.71
C THR A 246 8.62 -21.27 41.67
N SER A 247 8.96 -20.00 41.56
CA SER A 247 10.31 -19.51 41.82
C SER A 247 10.71 -19.89 43.25
N PRO A 248 11.92 -20.44 43.47
CA PRO A 248 12.43 -20.57 44.81
C PRO A 248 12.72 -19.19 45.41
N SER A 249 12.11 -18.93 46.58
CA SER A 249 12.40 -17.76 47.39
C SER A 249 13.86 -17.80 47.83
N PRO A 250 14.61 -16.68 47.83
CA PRO A 250 15.92 -16.62 48.42
C PRO A 250 15.76 -16.79 49.94
N ARG A 251 16.45 -17.76 50.50
CA ARG A 251 16.62 -17.91 51.93
C ARG A 251 17.84 -17.11 52.39
N ASP A 252 17.66 -16.47 53.50
CA ASP A 252 18.55 -15.75 54.40
C ASP A 252 20.01 -16.17 54.40
#